data_31da752064200c909af27b370cc1e6d7
#
_entry.id   31da752064200c909af27b370cc1e6d7
#
_cell.length_a   1.000
_cell.length_b   1.000
_cell.length_c   1.000
_cell.angle_alpha   90.00
_cell.angle_beta   90.00
_cell.angle_gamma   90.00
#
_symmetry.space_group_name_H-M   'P 1'
#
loop_
_entity.id
_entity.type
_entity.pdbx_description
1 polymer ?
#
loop_
_entity_poly.entity_id
_entity_poly.type
_entity_poly.pdbx_seq_one_letter_code
_entity_poly.pdbx_strand_id
1 'polypeptide(L)'
;MRKTILMACLAAFIVAACTPKSSQEGWVKVEGNKFIDPQGNEIVFRGLCFSDPVKLVSEGQWNERYFAEAADWGANIVRFAVHPTNLNSMGWDETFAAMDQGIQWAKQHGMYVIMDWHSIGNLKDAKYTSPMYNTDLQETFKFWRTVAQRYKDEPTVALYEVYNEPTVTGPDTGECTWEEWKGIQEQIIDTIRVHNPNAVCLCAGFNWAYDLTPVAYAPIERPNVAYVSHPYPMKRSQPWEEQWEADFGFVADTYPVICTEIGFCLEHERGAHIPVISTEEYGHHITEYFEKKGISFTVWCFDTSWSPTLIDDWNFTPSTQGRFFKDYLQKKAAEGRCGSK
;
A
#
# COMPACT_ATOMS: atom_id res chain seq x y z
N MET A 1 8.15 57.65 52.63
CA MET A 1 8.38 57.24 51.22
C MET A 1 8.63 55.76 51.17
N ARG A 2 7.58 54.96 50.85
CA ARG A 2 7.68 53.51 50.70
C ARG A 2 7.85 53.22 49.22
N LYS A 3 8.96 52.56 48.83
CA LYS A 3 9.18 52.10 47.44
C LYS A 3 8.57 50.69 47.32
N THR A 4 7.56 50.56 46.48
CA THR A 4 6.95 49.30 46.07
C THR A 4 7.78 48.74 44.91
N ILE A 5 8.38 47.56 45.12
CA ILE A 5 9.06 46.81 44.07
C ILE A 5 8.03 45.90 43.42
N LEU A 6 7.77 46.14 42.13
CA LEU A 6 6.93 45.29 41.30
C LEU A 6 7.76 44.13 40.73
N MET A 7 7.48 42.92 41.15
CA MET A 7 8.14 41.71 40.70
C MET A 7 7.35 41.16 39.51
N ALA A 8 7.87 41.29 38.30
CA ALA A 8 7.27 40.71 37.10
C ALA A 8 7.68 39.24 37.01
N CYS A 9 6.73 38.32 37.20
CA CYS A 9 6.94 36.91 36.91
C CYS A 9 6.84 36.66 35.40
N LEU A 10 7.95 36.35 34.78
CA LEU A 10 8.03 35.90 33.39
C LEU A 10 7.69 34.41 33.37
N ALA A 11 6.48 34.05 32.95
CA ALA A 11 6.11 32.68 32.70
C ALA A 11 6.71 32.24 31.35
N ALA A 12 7.75 31.45 31.38
CA ALA A 12 8.32 30.79 30.22
C ALA A 12 7.38 29.64 29.82
N PHE A 13 6.63 29.78 28.75
CA PHE A 13 5.95 28.68 28.10
C PHE A 13 7.01 27.82 27.40
N ILE A 14 7.35 26.67 28.00
CA ILE A 14 8.11 25.60 27.33
C ILE A 14 7.11 24.92 26.41
N VAL A 15 7.13 25.27 25.12
CA VAL A 15 6.52 24.47 24.07
C VAL A 15 7.42 23.25 23.92
N ALA A 16 7.00 22.14 24.52
CA ALA A 16 7.61 20.84 24.24
C ALA A 16 7.29 20.50 22.78
N ALA A 17 8.25 20.72 21.89
CA ALA A 17 8.21 20.17 20.56
C ALA A 17 8.26 18.63 20.72
N CYS A 18 7.11 17.98 20.54
CA CYS A 18 7.08 16.53 20.35
C CYS A 18 7.77 16.24 19.02
N THR A 19 9.07 15.97 19.06
CA THR A 19 9.75 15.28 17.96
C THR A 19 9.07 13.91 17.79
N PRO A 20 8.58 13.58 16.61
CA PRO A 20 8.06 12.23 16.37
C PRO A 20 9.22 11.25 16.62
N LYS A 21 9.03 10.36 17.58
CA LYS A 21 9.95 9.24 17.80
C LYS A 21 9.94 8.43 16.51
N SER A 22 11.06 8.34 15.81
CA SER A 22 11.21 7.42 14.67
C SER A 22 11.09 5.99 15.21
N SER A 23 9.91 5.42 15.06
CA SER A 23 9.55 4.11 15.61
C SER A 23 10.01 2.93 14.71
N GLN A 24 10.85 3.17 13.72
CA GLN A 24 11.21 2.20 12.69
C GLN A 24 12.52 1.44 12.94
N GLU A 25 12.97 1.34 14.19
CA GLU A 25 14.05 0.41 14.54
C GLU A 25 13.49 -1.00 14.70
N GLY A 26 13.77 -1.90 13.76
CA GLY A 26 13.31 -3.29 13.73
C GLY A 26 12.24 -3.56 12.66
N TRP A 27 11.80 -4.81 12.58
CA TRP A 27 10.94 -5.30 11.50
C TRP A 27 9.48 -5.39 11.93
N VAL A 28 8.59 -5.02 11.02
CA VAL A 28 7.18 -5.43 11.09
C VAL A 28 7.11 -6.93 10.90
N LYS A 29 6.22 -7.60 11.62
CA LYS A 29 5.98 -9.05 11.53
C LYS A 29 4.48 -9.36 11.55
N VAL A 30 4.14 -10.60 11.23
CA VAL A 30 2.78 -11.13 11.33
C VAL A 30 2.67 -11.99 12.58
N GLU A 31 1.65 -11.73 13.41
CA GLU A 31 1.25 -12.60 14.51
C GLU A 31 -0.27 -12.83 14.45
N GLY A 32 -0.67 -14.07 14.18
CA GLY A 32 -2.08 -14.39 13.94
C GLY A 32 -2.61 -13.63 12.73
N ASN A 33 -3.68 -12.87 12.94
CA ASN A 33 -4.30 -12.04 11.89
C ASN A 33 -3.89 -10.56 11.94
N LYS A 34 -2.72 -10.24 12.51
CA LYS A 34 -2.30 -8.87 12.77
C LYS A 34 -0.91 -8.58 12.23
N PHE A 35 -0.70 -7.34 11.78
CA PHE A 35 0.64 -6.78 11.65
C PHE A 35 1.08 -6.24 13.02
N ILE A 36 2.31 -6.56 13.40
CA ILE A 36 2.91 -6.14 14.67
C ILE A 36 4.12 -5.26 14.38
N ASP A 37 4.17 -4.09 14.99
CA ASP A 37 5.29 -3.16 14.88
C ASP A 37 6.54 -3.65 15.63
N PRO A 38 7.71 -3.03 15.44
CA PRO A 38 8.93 -3.41 16.15
C PRO A 38 8.85 -3.30 17.67
N GLN A 39 7.88 -2.56 18.20
CA GLN A 39 7.64 -2.38 19.63
C GLN A 39 6.70 -3.45 20.21
N GLY A 40 6.14 -4.31 19.37
CA GLY A 40 5.22 -5.37 19.75
C GLY A 40 3.74 -4.94 19.81
N ASN A 41 3.40 -3.77 19.27
CA ASN A 41 2.03 -3.30 19.19
C ASN A 41 1.39 -3.69 17.86
N GLU A 42 0.08 -3.86 17.87
CA GLU A 42 -0.69 -3.98 16.63
C GLU A 42 -0.59 -2.69 15.81
N ILE A 43 -0.30 -2.80 14.52
CA ILE A 43 -0.30 -1.69 13.58
C ILE A 43 -1.33 -1.95 12.46
N VAL A 44 -2.20 -0.98 12.22
CA VAL A 44 -3.07 -0.95 11.04
C VAL A 44 -2.50 0.06 10.06
N PHE A 45 -2.12 -0.41 8.90
CA PHE A 45 -1.60 0.44 7.84
C PHE A 45 -2.74 1.18 7.14
N ARG A 46 -2.61 2.48 7.03
CA ARG A 46 -3.51 3.37 6.29
C ARG A 46 -2.66 4.33 5.49
N GLY A 47 -2.74 4.26 4.18
CA GLY A 47 -1.82 5.03 3.36
C GLY A 47 -2.25 5.27 1.94
N LEU A 48 -1.27 5.62 1.13
CA LEU A 48 -1.47 6.05 -0.25
C LEU A 48 -0.67 5.17 -1.21
N CYS A 49 -1.29 4.82 -2.32
CA CYS A 49 -0.59 4.21 -3.43
C CYS A 49 0.02 5.32 -4.29
N PHE A 50 1.34 5.31 -4.44
CA PHE A 50 2.04 6.19 -5.36
C PHE A 50 1.98 5.60 -6.76
N SER A 51 1.93 6.44 -7.77
CA SER A 51 2.18 5.98 -9.14
C SER A 51 3.63 5.50 -9.28
N ASP A 52 3.93 4.92 -10.45
CA ASP A 52 5.24 4.35 -10.72
C ASP A 52 6.39 5.34 -10.46
N PRO A 53 7.43 4.95 -9.69
CA PRO A 53 8.59 5.81 -9.42
C PRO A 53 9.25 6.36 -10.68
N VAL A 54 9.35 5.56 -11.76
CA VAL A 54 9.93 6.00 -13.03
C VAL A 54 9.10 7.09 -13.67
N LYS A 55 7.77 6.96 -13.66
CA LYS A 55 6.85 8.00 -14.11
C LYS A 55 7.07 9.29 -13.33
N LEU A 56 7.06 9.20 -11.99
CA LEU A 56 7.23 10.38 -11.12
C LEU A 56 8.60 11.05 -11.31
N VAL A 57 9.67 10.27 -11.51
CA VAL A 57 10.99 10.82 -11.88
C VAL A 57 10.92 11.57 -13.22
N SER A 58 10.30 10.96 -14.23
CA SER A 58 10.19 11.58 -15.57
C SER A 58 9.37 12.89 -15.57
N GLU A 59 8.42 13.01 -14.64
CA GLU A 59 7.59 14.20 -14.46
C GLU A 59 8.20 15.21 -13.44
N GLY A 60 9.37 14.91 -12.87
CA GLY A 60 10.02 15.76 -11.86
C GLY A 60 9.28 15.80 -10.51
N GLN A 61 8.42 14.82 -10.26
CA GLN A 61 7.60 14.75 -9.05
C GLN A 61 8.13 13.79 -7.99
N TRP A 62 9.11 12.95 -8.31
CA TRP A 62 9.79 12.09 -7.33
C TRP A 62 10.75 12.92 -6.48
N ASN A 63 10.23 13.57 -5.45
CA ASN A 63 10.97 14.49 -4.58
C ASN A 63 10.42 14.44 -3.15
N GLU A 64 11.17 15.00 -2.18
CA GLU A 64 10.80 14.98 -0.75
C GLU A 64 9.42 15.59 -0.47
N ARG A 65 9.03 16.66 -1.20
CA ARG A 65 7.71 17.30 -1.03
C ARG A 65 6.57 16.32 -1.26
N TYR A 66 6.70 15.43 -2.24
CA TYR A 66 5.68 14.43 -2.54
C TYR A 66 5.45 13.48 -1.35
N PHE A 67 6.50 13.09 -0.65
CA PHE A 67 6.43 12.26 0.55
C PHE A 67 5.93 13.05 1.78
N ALA A 68 6.37 14.30 1.92
CA ALA A 68 5.89 15.19 2.97
C ALA A 68 4.38 15.40 2.90
N GLU A 69 3.82 15.61 1.71
CA GLU A 69 2.38 15.75 1.49
C GLU A 69 1.62 14.47 1.82
N ALA A 70 2.15 13.30 1.45
CA ALA A 70 1.53 12.03 1.82
C ALA A 70 1.48 11.85 3.35
N ALA A 71 2.53 12.23 4.06
CA ALA A 71 2.56 12.22 5.52
C ALA A 71 1.61 13.28 6.13
N ASP A 72 1.47 14.46 5.52
CA ASP A 72 0.49 15.47 5.92
C ASP A 72 -0.96 14.97 5.79
N TRP A 73 -1.22 14.13 4.80
CA TRP A 73 -2.51 13.46 4.67
C TRP A 73 -2.77 12.43 5.77
N GLY A 74 -1.77 12.09 6.57
CA GLY A 74 -1.88 11.14 7.68
C GLY A 74 -1.52 9.70 7.31
N ALA A 75 -0.90 9.48 6.15
CA ALA A 75 -0.42 8.16 5.76
C ALA A 75 0.68 7.66 6.72
N ASN A 76 0.62 6.39 7.12
CA ASN A 76 1.69 5.70 7.84
C ASN A 76 2.42 4.67 6.96
N ILE A 77 1.97 4.49 5.72
CA ILE A 77 2.57 3.63 4.71
C ILE A 77 2.34 4.22 3.32
N VAL A 78 3.29 4.01 2.41
CA VAL A 78 3.14 4.33 0.99
C VAL A 78 3.49 3.12 0.15
N ARG A 79 2.83 2.94 -0.98
CA ARG A 79 3.04 1.83 -1.91
C ARG A 79 3.72 2.31 -3.16
N PHE A 80 4.84 1.70 -3.53
CA PHE A 80 5.58 1.97 -4.78
C PHE A 80 5.14 0.97 -5.84
N ALA A 81 4.36 1.43 -6.81
CA ALA A 81 3.86 0.62 -7.92
C ALA A 81 4.93 0.50 -9.02
N VAL A 82 5.83 -0.49 -8.91
CA VAL A 82 6.96 -0.66 -9.84
C VAL A 82 6.55 -1.49 -11.06
N HIS A 83 6.35 -0.83 -12.20
CA HIS A 83 6.00 -1.50 -13.45
C HIS A 83 7.23 -2.10 -14.14
N PRO A 84 7.15 -3.37 -14.59
CA PRO A 84 8.28 -4.03 -15.26
C PRO A 84 8.84 -3.25 -16.44
N THR A 85 7.97 -2.80 -17.33
CA THR A 85 8.38 -2.07 -18.54
C THR A 85 9.00 -0.71 -18.23
N ASN A 86 8.48 0.01 -17.24
CA ASN A 86 9.04 1.29 -16.83
C ASN A 86 10.44 1.12 -16.22
N LEU A 87 10.59 0.14 -15.31
CA LEU A 87 11.88 -0.23 -14.74
C LEU A 87 12.91 -0.56 -15.83
N ASN A 88 12.51 -1.34 -16.82
CA ASN A 88 13.39 -1.69 -17.93
C ASN A 88 13.71 -0.49 -18.83
N SER A 89 12.80 0.47 -18.99
CA SER A 89 12.99 1.65 -19.82
C SER A 89 13.95 2.67 -19.21
N MET A 90 13.87 2.90 -17.91
CA MET A 90 14.77 3.79 -17.17
C MET A 90 16.11 3.12 -16.87
N GLY A 91 16.09 1.80 -16.68
CA GLY A 91 17.24 1.01 -16.25
C GLY A 91 17.16 0.63 -14.77
N TRP A 92 17.69 -0.55 -14.46
CA TRP A 92 17.63 -1.12 -13.10
C TRP A 92 18.36 -0.25 -12.07
N ASP A 93 19.57 0.19 -12.39
CA ASP A 93 20.41 0.95 -11.45
C ASP A 93 19.80 2.32 -11.12
N GLU A 94 19.29 3.02 -12.14
CA GLU A 94 18.66 4.33 -11.99
C GLU A 94 17.33 4.21 -11.23
N THR A 95 16.51 3.19 -11.54
CA THR A 95 15.24 2.96 -10.85
C THR A 95 15.47 2.63 -9.37
N PHE A 96 16.44 1.76 -9.08
CA PHE A 96 16.76 1.42 -7.69
C PHE A 96 17.39 2.60 -6.93
N ALA A 97 18.18 3.46 -7.59
CA ALA A 97 18.70 4.68 -6.96
C ALA A 97 17.54 5.66 -6.62
N ALA A 98 16.55 5.79 -7.49
CA ALA A 98 15.34 6.58 -7.19
C ALA A 98 14.55 5.98 -6.03
N MET A 99 14.33 4.67 -6.01
CA MET A 99 13.64 3.98 -4.91
C MET A 99 14.38 4.11 -3.58
N ASP A 100 15.72 4.02 -3.55
CA ASP A 100 16.53 4.26 -2.36
C ASP A 100 16.25 5.64 -1.77
N GLN A 101 16.23 6.66 -2.62
CA GLN A 101 15.95 8.01 -2.19
C GLN A 101 14.53 8.16 -1.67
N GLY A 102 13.54 7.54 -2.34
CA GLY A 102 12.14 7.52 -1.90
C GLY A 102 11.97 6.84 -0.54
N ILE A 103 12.65 5.72 -0.30
CA ILE A 103 12.64 5.02 0.98
C ILE A 103 13.20 5.91 2.09
N GLN A 104 14.28 6.67 1.82
CA GLN A 104 14.83 7.61 2.80
C GLN A 104 13.83 8.74 3.11
N TRP A 105 13.11 9.28 2.14
CA TRP A 105 12.07 10.28 2.39
C TRP A 105 10.88 9.67 3.16
N ALA A 106 10.42 8.48 2.81
CA ALA A 106 9.39 7.79 3.58
C ALA A 106 9.79 7.63 5.05
N LYS A 107 11.02 7.17 5.30
CA LYS A 107 11.61 7.04 6.64
C LYS A 107 11.68 8.36 7.39
N GLN A 108 12.12 9.45 6.76
CA GLN A 108 12.18 10.79 7.34
C GLN A 108 10.81 11.29 7.79
N HIS A 109 9.77 10.93 7.06
CA HIS A 109 8.39 11.30 7.36
C HIS A 109 7.62 10.24 8.17
N GLY A 110 8.30 9.20 8.71
CA GLY A 110 7.71 8.21 9.60
C GLY A 110 6.77 7.22 8.92
N MET A 111 6.87 7.05 7.60
CA MET A 111 6.07 6.12 6.81
C MET A 111 6.85 4.84 6.48
N TYR A 112 6.14 3.71 6.48
CA TYR A 112 6.61 2.47 5.91
C TYR A 112 6.41 2.45 4.38
N VAL A 113 7.04 1.47 3.71
CA VAL A 113 6.94 1.27 2.26
C VAL A 113 6.45 -0.14 1.96
N ILE A 114 5.46 -0.25 1.07
CA ILE A 114 5.13 -1.46 0.33
C ILE A 114 5.92 -1.40 -0.98
N MET A 115 6.75 -2.41 -1.23
CA MET A 115 7.34 -2.62 -2.54
C MET A 115 6.42 -3.53 -3.35
N ASP A 116 5.93 -3.06 -4.49
CA ASP A 116 4.99 -3.79 -5.32
C ASP A 116 5.56 -4.07 -6.72
N TRP A 117 5.51 -5.34 -7.14
CA TRP A 117 5.77 -5.72 -8.53
C TRP A 117 4.49 -5.56 -9.34
N HIS A 118 4.33 -4.38 -9.93
CA HIS A 118 3.08 -3.89 -10.48
C HIS A 118 2.81 -4.44 -11.89
N SER A 119 2.42 -5.71 -11.96
CA SER A 119 2.00 -6.37 -13.18
C SER A 119 0.56 -6.85 -13.09
N ILE A 120 -0.15 -6.87 -14.22
CA ILE A 120 -1.56 -7.30 -14.32
C ILE A 120 -1.68 -8.37 -15.40
N GLY A 121 -1.95 -9.60 -14.98
CA GLY A 121 -2.11 -10.73 -15.89
C GLY A 121 -1.79 -12.07 -15.27
N ASN A 122 -1.51 -13.04 -16.13
CA ASN A 122 -1.14 -14.41 -15.79
C ASN A 122 0.38 -14.59 -15.94
N LEU A 123 1.08 -14.52 -14.81
CA LEU A 123 2.53 -14.67 -14.77
C LEU A 123 3.00 -16.06 -15.22
N LYS A 124 2.21 -17.12 -14.96
CA LYS A 124 2.53 -18.49 -15.36
C LYS A 124 2.73 -18.60 -16.87
N ASP A 125 1.81 -18.02 -17.64
CA ASP A 125 1.78 -18.09 -19.09
C ASP A 125 2.39 -16.86 -19.77
N ALA A 126 2.90 -15.90 -19.01
CA ALA A 126 3.40 -14.59 -19.43
C ALA A 126 2.40 -13.84 -20.33
N LYS A 127 1.13 -13.76 -19.89
CA LYS A 127 0.02 -13.12 -20.60
C LYS A 127 -0.54 -11.96 -19.78
N TYR A 128 -0.47 -10.76 -20.35
CA TYR A 128 -0.76 -9.51 -19.65
C TYR A 128 -1.86 -8.71 -20.34
N THR A 129 -2.53 -7.86 -19.56
CA THR A 129 -3.65 -7.03 -20.03
C THR A 129 -3.18 -5.82 -20.85
N SER A 130 -1.91 -5.42 -20.71
CA SER A 130 -1.28 -4.33 -21.47
C SER A 130 0.23 -4.55 -21.53
N PRO A 131 0.92 -4.05 -22.59
CA PRO A 131 2.37 -4.15 -22.70
C PRO A 131 3.16 -3.57 -21.51
N MET A 132 2.63 -2.58 -20.79
CA MET A 132 3.31 -2.00 -19.63
C MET A 132 3.50 -2.98 -18.48
N TYR A 133 2.71 -4.04 -18.43
CA TYR A 133 2.77 -5.08 -17.40
C TYR A 133 3.60 -6.31 -17.81
N ASN A 134 4.17 -6.31 -19.03
CA ASN A 134 4.92 -7.45 -19.53
C ASN A 134 6.14 -7.76 -18.66
N THR A 135 6.20 -8.98 -18.21
CA THR A 135 7.30 -9.57 -17.44
C THR A 135 7.33 -11.09 -17.66
N ASP A 136 8.19 -11.81 -16.99
CA ASP A 136 8.17 -13.26 -16.91
C ASP A 136 8.61 -13.74 -15.51
N LEU A 137 8.57 -15.04 -15.28
CA LEU A 137 9.00 -15.63 -14.01
C LEU A 137 10.47 -15.31 -13.68
N GLN A 138 11.35 -15.31 -14.68
CA GLN A 138 12.78 -15.09 -14.45
C GLN A 138 13.04 -13.63 -14.06
N GLU A 139 12.39 -12.68 -14.74
CA GLU A 139 12.47 -11.26 -14.41
C GLU A 139 11.84 -10.98 -13.04
N THR A 140 10.68 -11.58 -12.74
CA THR A 140 10.03 -11.48 -11.43
C THR A 140 10.95 -12.00 -10.31
N PHE A 141 11.57 -13.15 -10.47
CA PHE A 141 12.56 -13.65 -9.51
C PHE A 141 13.80 -12.77 -9.41
N LYS A 142 14.28 -12.20 -10.53
CA LYS A 142 15.40 -11.26 -10.54
C LYS A 142 15.03 -10.01 -9.74
N PHE A 143 13.85 -9.43 -9.97
CA PHE A 143 13.37 -8.26 -9.24
C PHE A 143 13.34 -8.53 -7.74
N TRP A 144 12.68 -9.58 -7.31
CA TRP A 144 12.53 -9.89 -5.90
C TRP A 144 13.84 -10.26 -5.21
N ARG A 145 14.74 -10.91 -5.90
CA ARG A 145 16.09 -11.15 -5.38
C ARG A 145 16.85 -9.85 -5.17
N THR A 146 16.75 -8.94 -6.13
CA THR A 146 17.42 -7.63 -6.06
C THR A 146 16.84 -6.79 -4.92
N VAL A 147 15.51 -6.69 -4.83
CA VAL A 147 14.82 -5.98 -3.74
C VAL A 147 15.20 -6.54 -2.38
N ALA A 148 15.08 -7.86 -2.21
CA ALA A 148 15.36 -8.52 -0.94
C ALA A 148 16.81 -8.37 -0.50
N GLN A 149 17.76 -8.48 -1.44
CA GLN A 149 19.19 -8.29 -1.16
C GLN A 149 19.54 -6.84 -0.83
N ARG A 150 18.95 -5.88 -1.56
CA ARG A 150 19.22 -4.45 -1.38
C ARG A 150 18.67 -3.91 -0.08
N TYR A 151 17.47 -4.32 0.29
CA TYR A 151 16.74 -3.79 1.44
C TYR A 151 16.70 -4.74 2.65
N LYS A 152 17.59 -5.75 2.69
CA LYS A 152 17.65 -6.73 3.79
C LYS A 152 17.88 -6.12 5.18
N ASP A 153 18.46 -4.93 5.23
CA ASP A 153 18.79 -4.20 6.47
C ASP A 153 17.99 -2.87 6.58
N GLU A 154 16.97 -2.67 5.73
CA GLU A 154 16.14 -1.46 5.72
C GLU A 154 14.68 -1.78 6.08
N PRO A 155 14.32 -1.73 7.37
CA PRO A 155 12.99 -2.11 7.85
C PRO A 155 11.87 -1.13 7.44
N THR A 156 12.21 0.03 6.87
CA THR A 156 11.21 0.94 6.28
C THR A 156 10.47 0.25 5.12
N VAL A 157 11.15 -0.63 4.35
CA VAL A 157 10.50 -1.51 3.37
C VAL A 157 9.86 -2.67 4.13
N ALA A 158 8.68 -2.43 4.69
CA ALA A 158 8.03 -3.35 5.60
C ALA A 158 7.30 -4.50 4.91
N LEU A 159 6.69 -4.23 3.74
CA LEU A 159 5.82 -5.15 3.04
C LEU A 159 6.26 -5.35 1.59
N TYR A 160 6.22 -6.60 1.13
CA TYR A 160 6.68 -7.06 -0.18
C TYR A 160 5.49 -7.67 -0.93
N GLU A 161 4.84 -6.87 -1.78
CA GLU A 161 3.69 -7.32 -2.57
C GLU A 161 4.16 -8.07 -3.80
N VAL A 162 4.12 -9.41 -3.70
CA VAL A 162 4.82 -10.30 -4.62
C VAL A 162 4.36 -10.19 -6.08
N TYR A 163 3.11 -9.78 -6.28
CA TYR A 163 2.54 -9.50 -7.58
C TYR A 163 1.22 -8.73 -7.42
N ASN A 164 1.03 -7.65 -8.19
CA ASN A 164 -0.09 -6.72 -8.05
C ASN A 164 -1.48 -7.35 -8.32
N GLU A 165 -1.78 -7.67 -9.56
CA GLU A 165 -3.11 -8.12 -9.97
C GLU A 165 -3.10 -9.39 -10.83
N PRO A 166 -3.02 -10.57 -10.20
CA PRO A 166 -3.15 -11.83 -10.94
C PRO A 166 -4.57 -11.96 -11.52
N THR A 167 -4.65 -12.30 -12.81
CA THR A 167 -5.91 -12.55 -13.49
C THR A 167 -5.75 -13.58 -14.60
N VAL A 168 -6.74 -14.43 -14.72
CA VAL A 168 -6.95 -15.40 -15.82
C VAL A 168 -8.27 -15.12 -16.54
N THR A 169 -8.86 -13.95 -16.29
CA THR A 169 -10.13 -13.55 -16.89
C THR A 169 -9.86 -12.82 -18.20
N GLY A 170 -10.39 -13.37 -19.29
CA GLY A 170 -10.26 -12.81 -20.63
C GLY A 170 -9.80 -13.87 -21.65
N PRO A 171 -10.07 -13.67 -22.94
CA PRO A 171 -9.82 -14.68 -23.98
C PRO A 171 -8.32 -15.00 -24.20
N ASP A 172 -7.44 -14.08 -23.83
CA ASP A 172 -6.01 -14.18 -24.10
C ASP A 172 -5.14 -14.29 -22.85
N THR A 173 -5.74 -14.47 -21.66
CA THR A 173 -5.01 -14.49 -20.39
C THR A 173 -4.48 -15.87 -19.99
N GLY A 174 -4.79 -16.93 -20.77
CA GLY A 174 -4.36 -18.29 -20.47
C GLY A 174 -5.10 -18.91 -19.28
N GLU A 175 -4.54 -19.97 -18.74
CA GLU A 175 -5.10 -20.70 -17.61
C GLU A 175 -4.08 -20.79 -16.47
N CYS A 176 -4.57 -20.63 -15.24
CA CYS A 176 -3.78 -20.84 -14.05
C CYS A 176 -4.73 -21.22 -12.91
N THR A 177 -4.52 -22.39 -12.30
CA THR A 177 -5.26 -22.78 -11.11
C THR A 177 -4.75 -22.08 -9.88
N TRP A 178 -5.52 -22.11 -8.79
CA TRP A 178 -5.04 -21.54 -7.52
C TRP A 178 -3.80 -22.27 -7.01
N GLU A 179 -3.74 -23.59 -7.12
CA GLU A 179 -2.60 -24.40 -6.68
C GLU A 179 -1.32 -24.02 -7.44
N GLU A 180 -1.42 -23.77 -8.76
CA GLU A 180 -0.30 -23.32 -9.57
C GLU A 180 0.14 -21.91 -9.17
N TRP A 181 -0.82 -20.99 -8.99
CA TRP A 181 -0.55 -19.63 -8.57
C TRP A 181 0.05 -19.56 -7.15
N LYS A 182 -0.53 -20.31 -6.20
CA LYS A 182 0.02 -20.50 -4.85
C LYS A 182 1.47 -20.96 -4.91
N GLY A 183 1.76 -21.98 -5.72
CA GLY A 183 3.13 -22.49 -5.89
C GLY A 183 4.10 -21.46 -6.45
N ILE A 184 3.67 -20.58 -7.35
CA ILE A 184 4.47 -19.47 -7.88
C ILE A 184 4.73 -18.43 -6.78
N GLN A 185 3.71 -18.01 -6.04
CA GLN A 185 3.87 -17.07 -4.92
C GLN A 185 4.84 -17.62 -3.86
N GLU A 186 4.72 -18.89 -3.51
CA GLU A 186 5.63 -19.54 -2.55
C GLU A 186 7.09 -19.56 -3.04
N GLN A 187 7.34 -19.77 -4.33
CA GLN A 187 8.67 -19.68 -4.91
C GLN A 187 9.23 -18.24 -4.88
N ILE A 188 8.38 -17.23 -5.10
CA ILE A 188 8.78 -15.83 -4.98
C ILE A 188 9.13 -15.51 -3.52
N ILE A 189 8.30 -15.94 -2.57
CA ILE A 189 8.55 -15.77 -1.13
C ILE A 189 9.87 -16.42 -0.73
N ASP A 190 10.12 -17.65 -1.16
CA ASP A 190 11.37 -18.37 -0.89
C ASP A 190 12.58 -17.62 -1.47
N THR A 191 12.45 -17.05 -2.68
CA THR A 191 13.48 -16.19 -3.30
C THR A 191 13.78 -14.94 -2.47
N ILE A 192 12.77 -14.27 -1.95
CA ILE A 192 12.91 -13.11 -1.07
C ILE A 192 13.64 -13.51 0.22
N ARG A 193 13.25 -14.61 0.84
CA ARG A 193 13.73 -15.02 2.16
C ARG A 193 15.14 -15.55 2.20
N VAL A 194 15.69 -15.95 1.06
CA VAL A 194 17.14 -16.25 0.96
C VAL A 194 17.98 -15.04 1.41
N HIS A 195 17.51 -13.81 1.16
CA HIS A 195 18.24 -12.59 1.46
C HIS A 195 17.62 -11.77 2.60
N ASN A 196 16.29 -11.78 2.73
CA ASN A 196 15.57 -11.08 3.79
C ASN A 196 14.57 -12.01 4.49
N PRO A 197 14.98 -12.74 5.52
CA PRO A 197 14.10 -13.65 6.27
C PRO A 197 12.99 -12.91 7.06
N ASN A 198 13.14 -11.60 7.28
CA ASN A 198 12.17 -10.79 8.02
C ASN A 198 11.04 -10.24 7.13
N ALA A 199 11.15 -10.32 5.81
CA ALA A 199 10.18 -9.77 4.89
C ALA A 199 8.76 -10.29 5.17
N VAL A 200 7.80 -9.40 5.30
CA VAL A 200 6.37 -9.72 5.25
C VAL A 200 5.94 -9.71 3.79
N CYS A 201 5.53 -10.87 3.28
CA CYS A 201 5.11 -11.00 1.88
C CYS A 201 3.60 -10.91 1.76
N LEU A 202 3.14 -10.09 0.81
CA LEU A 202 1.74 -9.88 0.50
C LEU A 202 1.35 -10.73 -0.70
N CYS A 203 0.29 -11.54 -0.55
CA CYS A 203 -0.14 -12.54 -1.52
C CYS A 203 -1.54 -12.24 -2.03
N ALA A 204 -1.69 -12.08 -3.34
CA ALA A 204 -2.95 -11.77 -3.99
C ALA A 204 -3.64 -13.03 -4.55
N GLY A 205 -4.98 -13.05 -4.50
CA GLY A 205 -5.81 -14.01 -5.23
C GLY A 205 -6.11 -13.54 -6.66
N PHE A 206 -6.96 -14.28 -7.37
CA PHE A 206 -7.36 -13.93 -8.74
C PHE A 206 -8.39 -12.78 -8.82
N ASN A 207 -8.94 -12.58 -10.01
CA ASN A 207 -9.88 -11.52 -10.33
C ASN A 207 -9.31 -10.11 -10.06
N TRP A 208 -8.08 -9.88 -10.57
CA TRP A 208 -7.35 -8.62 -10.29
C TRP A 208 -7.21 -8.38 -8.78
N ALA A 209 -6.57 -9.33 -8.10
CA ALA A 209 -6.35 -9.34 -6.65
C ALA A 209 -7.61 -9.26 -5.77
N TYR A 210 -8.84 -9.42 -6.32
CA TYR A 210 -10.06 -9.25 -5.53
C TYR A 210 -10.44 -10.48 -4.71
N ASP A 211 -10.36 -11.68 -5.29
CA ASP A 211 -10.93 -12.92 -4.77
C ASP A 211 -9.93 -13.70 -3.92
N LEU A 212 -10.23 -13.84 -2.63
CA LEU A 212 -9.45 -14.64 -1.68
C LEU A 212 -10.18 -15.93 -1.25
N THR A 213 -11.29 -16.31 -1.90
CA THR A 213 -12.02 -17.52 -1.53
C THR A 213 -11.17 -18.80 -1.52
N PRO A 214 -10.15 -18.98 -2.38
CA PRO A 214 -9.30 -20.16 -2.34
C PRO A 214 -8.44 -20.29 -1.07
N VAL A 215 -8.21 -19.20 -0.35
CA VAL A 215 -7.43 -19.21 0.91
C VAL A 215 -8.13 -20.07 1.98
N ALA A 216 -9.46 -20.21 1.91
CA ALA A 216 -10.21 -21.01 2.86
C ALA A 216 -9.80 -22.50 2.87
N TYR A 217 -9.32 -23.03 1.76
CA TYR A 217 -8.96 -24.45 1.64
C TYR A 217 -7.49 -24.72 1.28
N ALA A 218 -6.80 -23.73 0.72
CA ALA A 218 -5.39 -23.87 0.32
C ALA A 218 -4.61 -22.56 0.58
N PRO A 219 -4.39 -22.16 1.84
CA PRO A 219 -3.61 -20.97 2.16
C PRO A 219 -2.15 -21.13 1.76
N ILE A 220 -1.42 -20.01 1.65
CA ILE A 220 0.04 -19.98 1.46
C ILE A 220 0.71 -20.67 2.65
N GLU A 221 1.56 -21.66 2.39
CA GLU A 221 2.24 -22.44 3.41
C GLU A 221 3.63 -21.87 3.75
N ARG A 222 3.68 -20.55 3.97
CA ARG A 222 4.90 -19.84 4.40
C ARG A 222 4.54 -18.93 5.58
N PRO A 223 5.43 -18.80 6.59
CA PRO A 223 5.20 -17.87 7.70
C PRO A 223 5.31 -16.42 7.23
N ASN A 224 4.89 -15.48 8.07
CA ASN A 224 5.05 -14.04 7.86
C ASN A 224 4.48 -13.56 6.51
N VAL A 225 3.26 -13.98 6.21
CA VAL A 225 2.50 -13.59 5.01
C VAL A 225 1.21 -12.89 5.40
N ALA A 226 0.73 -12.02 4.53
CA ALA A 226 -0.58 -11.40 4.58
C ALA A 226 -1.24 -11.50 3.19
N TYR A 227 -2.55 -11.27 3.13
CA TYR A 227 -3.29 -11.38 1.87
C TYR A 227 -3.73 -10.01 1.37
N VAL A 228 -3.81 -9.89 0.04
CA VAL A 228 -4.18 -8.66 -0.66
C VAL A 228 -5.54 -8.83 -1.29
N SER A 229 -6.39 -7.77 -1.19
CA SER A 229 -7.58 -7.62 -2.03
C SER A 229 -7.68 -6.20 -2.59
N HIS A 230 -8.24 -6.07 -3.83
CA HIS A 230 -8.54 -4.81 -4.50
C HIS A 230 -10.07 -4.66 -4.68
N PRO A 231 -10.81 -4.32 -3.60
CA PRO A 231 -12.27 -4.30 -3.60
C PRO A 231 -12.84 -2.99 -4.18
N TYR A 232 -12.54 -2.68 -5.43
CA TYR A 232 -13.16 -1.54 -6.11
C TYR A 232 -14.69 -1.65 -6.17
N PRO A 233 -15.43 -0.51 -6.17
CA PRO A 233 -16.87 -0.49 -5.92
C PRO A 233 -17.71 -1.37 -6.86
N MET A 234 -17.34 -1.44 -8.13
CA MET A 234 -18.10 -2.22 -9.11
C MET A 234 -17.67 -3.69 -9.24
N LYS A 235 -16.74 -4.17 -8.39
CA LYS A 235 -16.45 -5.61 -8.28
C LYS A 235 -17.67 -6.39 -7.79
N ARG A 236 -18.50 -5.75 -6.98
CA ARG A 236 -19.78 -6.26 -6.50
C ARG A 236 -20.86 -5.17 -6.48
N SER A 237 -22.11 -5.57 -6.59
CA SER A 237 -23.25 -4.67 -6.34
C SER A 237 -23.48 -4.50 -4.84
N GLN A 238 -24.20 -3.44 -4.46
CA GLN A 238 -24.71 -3.30 -3.09
C GLN A 238 -25.75 -4.39 -2.75
N PRO A 239 -25.85 -4.80 -1.48
CA PRO A 239 -25.02 -4.38 -0.33
C PRO A 239 -23.62 -5.01 -0.40
N TRP A 240 -22.58 -4.18 -0.20
CA TRP A 240 -21.19 -4.61 -0.39
C TRP A 240 -20.68 -5.53 0.73
N GLU A 241 -21.00 -5.21 1.98
CA GLU A 241 -20.33 -5.83 3.15
C GLU A 241 -20.48 -7.34 3.19
N GLU A 242 -21.68 -7.87 2.91
CA GLU A 242 -21.91 -9.31 2.88
C GLU A 242 -21.08 -10.02 1.80
N GLN A 243 -20.88 -9.34 0.67
CA GLN A 243 -20.10 -9.88 -0.44
C GLN A 243 -18.60 -9.74 -0.17
N TRP A 244 -18.15 -8.63 0.41
CA TRP A 244 -16.77 -8.48 0.85
C TRP A 244 -16.39 -9.53 1.89
N GLU A 245 -17.29 -9.80 2.85
CA GLU A 245 -17.07 -10.84 3.85
C GLU A 245 -16.91 -12.22 3.20
N ALA A 246 -17.73 -12.55 2.21
CA ALA A 246 -17.69 -13.84 1.50
C ALA A 246 -16.47 -13.98 0.57
N ASP A 247 -16.03 -12.89 -0.06
CA ASP A 247 -15.01 -12.94 -1.11
C ASP A 247 -13.59 -12.78 -0.57
N PHE A 248 -13.37 -11.97 0.48
CA PHE A 248 -12.02 -11.73 1.03
C PHE A 248 -11.99 -11.44 2.55
N GLY A 249 -13.05 -10.87 3.11
CA GLY A 249 -13.05 -10.37 4.48
C GLY A 249 -12.93 -11.46 5.54
N PHE A 250 -13.47 -12.66 5.27
CA PHE A 250 -13.33 -13.81 6.16
C PHE A 250 -11.86 -14.19 6.41
N VAL A 251 -10.95 -13.87 5.49
CA VAL A 251 -9.52 -14.14 5.64
C VAL A 251 -8.94 -13.36 6.81
N ALA A 252 -9.46 -12.15 7.08
CA ALA A 252 -9.03 -11.30 8.19
C ALA A 252 -9.30 -11.89 9.58
N ASP A 253 -10.09 -12.96 9.68
CA ASP A 253 -10.30 -13.67 10.95
C ASP A 253 -9.10 -14.57 11.32
N THR A 254 -8.25 -14.90 10.34
CA THR A 254 -7.12 -15.84 10.53
C THR A 254 -5.76 -15.24 10.15
N TYR A 255 -5.72 -14.40 9.10
CA TYR A 255 -4.51 -13.79 8.56
C TYR A 255 -4.67 -12.28 8.44
N PRO A 256 -3.58 -11.49 8.48
CA PRO A 256 -3.67 -10.08 8.15
C PRO A 256 -4.14 -9.92 6.69
N VAL A 257 -5.05 -8.97 6.48
CA VAL A 257 -5.47 -8.54 5.14
C VAL A 257 -5.11 -7.08 4.96
N ILE A 258 -4.60 -6.75 3.78
CA ILE A 258 -4.38 -5.38 3.34
C ILE A 258 -5.00 -5.17 1.97
N CYS A 259 -5.86 -4.16 1.83
CA CYS A 259 -6.38 -3.75 0.53
C CYS A 259 -5.44 -2.71 -0.07
N THR A 260 -4.47 -3.17 -0.86
CA THR A 260 -3.40 -2.31 -1.39
C THR A 260 -3.89 -1.36 -2.48
N GLU A 261 -5.08 -1.60 -3.02
CA GLU A 261 -5.79 -0.65 -3.87
C GLU A 261 -7.26 -0.58 -3.50
N ILE A 262 -7.71 0.63 -3.14
CA ILE A 262 -9.11 1.02 -3.04
C ILE A 262 -9.27 2.41 -3.64
N GLY A 263 -10.49 2.78 -3.98
CA GLY A 263 -10.77 4.12 -4.47
C GLY A 263 -12.09 4.19 -5.22
N PHE A 264 -12.54 5.40 -5.51
CA PHE A 264 -13.73 5.64 -6.30
C PHE A 264 -13.57 6.87 -7.20
N CYS A 265 -14.35 6.93 -8.24
CA CYS A 265 -14.42 8.05 -9.17
C CYS A 265 -15.89 8.30 -9.53
N LEU A 266 -16.32 9.56 -9.51
CA LEU A 266 -17.68 9.89 -9.96
C LEU A 266 -17.79 9.62 -11.48
N GLU A 267 -18.95 9.16 -11.91
CA GLU A 267 -19.19 8.75 -13.31
C GLU A 267 -18.83 9.82 -14.36
N HIS A 268 -18.95 11.10 -14.00
CA HIS A 268 -18.65 12.23 -14.89
C HIS A 268 -17.23 12.77 -14.76
N GLU A 269 -16.43 12.26 -13.82
CA GLU A 269 -15.04 12.71 -13.63
C GLU A 269 -14.10 12.11 -14.67
N ARG A 270 -13.01 12.83 -14.90
CA ARG A 270 -11.96 12.39 -15.80
C ARG A 270 -11.38 11.05 -15.32
N GLY A 271 -11.36 10.07 -16.22
CA GLY A 271 -10.81 8.74 -15.92
C GLY A 271 -11.80 7.77 -15.28
N ALA A 272 -13.09 8.15 -15.20
CA ALA A 272 -14.13 7.22 -14.74
C ALA A 272 -14.22 5.99 -15.66
N HIS A 273 -14.15 4.82 -15.07
CA HIS A 273 -14.22 3.53 -15.75
C HIS A 273 -14.67 2.42 -14.79
N ILE A 274 -15.09 1.30 -15.32
CA ILE A 274 -15.33 0.10 -14.51
C ILE A 274 -13.96 -0.49 -14.12
N PRO A 275 -13.71 -0.82 -12.83
CA PRO A 275 -14.69 -0.97 -11.75
C PRO A 275 -14.73 0.16 -10.71
N VAL A 276 -14.20 1.36 -10.99
CA VAL A 276 -13.96 2.40 -9.96
C VAL A 276 -15.10 3.39 -9.78
N ILE A 277 -16.16 3.35 -10.64
CA ILE A 277 -17.27 4.30 -10.59
C ILE A 277 -18.09 4.11 -9.32
N SER A 278 -18.14 5.15 -8.49
CA SER A 278 -18.98 5.24 -7.29
C SER A 278 -18.97 6.66 -6.72
N THR A 279 -19.45 6.82 -5.48
CA THR A 279 -19.51 8.07 -4.72
C THR A 279 -18.81 7.87 -3.36
N GLU A 280 -18.81 8.92 -2.53
CA GLU A 280 -18.35 8.84 -1.13
C GLU A 280 -19.08 7.77 -0.31
N GLU A 281 -20.27 7.34 -0.73
CA GLU A 281 -20.98 6.21 -0.11
C GLU A 281 -20.11 4.96 -0.05
N TYR A 282 -19.44 4.62 -1.16
CA TYR A 282 -18.46 3.52 -1.15
C TYR A 282 -17.32 3.79 -0.17
N GLY A 283 -16.79 5.02 -0.14
CA GLY A 283 -15.71 5.41 0.77
C GLY A 283 -16.10 5.18 2.23
N HIS A 284 -17.33 5.56 2.63
CA HIS A 284 -17.84 5.32 3.97
C HIS A 284 -17.97 3.83 4.28
N HIS A 285 -18.64 3.06 3.43
CA HIS A 285 -18.85 1.63 3.65
C HIS A 285 -17.53 0.85 3.76
N ILE A 286 -16.57 1.10 2.84
CA ILE A 286 -15.32 0.34 2.81
C ILE A 286 -14.44 0.66 4.03
N THR A 287 -14.36 1.94 4.44
CA THR A 287 -13.56 2.33 5.60
C THR A 287 -14.18 1.85 6.92
N GLU A 288 -15.50 1.87 7.08
CA GLU A 288 -16.20 1.32 8.24
C GLU A 288 -16.00 -0.21 8.33
N TYR A 289 -16.11 -0.90 7.20
CA TYR A 289 -15.85 -2.33 7.13
C TYR A 289 -14.41 -2.69 7.52
N PHE A 290 -13.42 -1.92 7.05
CA PHE A 290 -12.02 -2.14 7.40
C PHE A 290 -11.74 -1.90 8.88
N GLU A 291 -12.31 -0.85 9.48
CA GLU A 291 -12.19 -0.62 10.93
C GLU A 291 -12.75 -1.78 11.74
N LYS A 292 -13.91 -2.31 11.34
CA LYS A 292 -14.55 -3.45 12.01
C LYS A 292 -13.71 -4.72 11.95
N LYS A 293 -13.00 -4.95 10.83
CA LYS A 293 -12.23 -6.18 10.58
C LYS A 293 -10.73 -6.02 10.90
N GLY A 294 -10.23 -4.83 11.20
CA GLY A 294 -8.80 -4.55 11.37
C GLY A 294 -8.01 -4.64 10.05
N ILE A 295 -8.66 -4.43 8.90
CA ILE A 295 -8.03 -4.50 7.58
C ILE A 295 -7.24 -3.23 7.31
N SER A 296 -5.99 -3.38 6.88
CA SER A 296 -5.12 -2.30 6.41
C SER A 296 -5.42 -1.92 4.96
N PHE A 297 -5.03 -0.71 4.52
CA PHE A 297 -5.24 -0.31 3.13
C PHE A 297 -4.30 0.78 2.63
N THR A 298 -4.16 0.88 1.30
CA THR A 298 -3.65 2.06 0.59
C THR A 298 -4.64 2.49 -0.50
N VAL A 299 -4.78 3.81 -0.68
CA VAL A 299 -5.74 4.39 -1.64
C VAL A 299 -5.05 4.64 -2.96
N TRP A 300 -5.63 4.17 -4.04
CA TRP A 300 -5.21 4.44 -5.41
C TRP A 300 -5.83 5.73 -5.92
N CYS A 301 -5.14 6.69 -6.52
CA CYS A 301 -3.70 6.81 -6.68
C CYS A 301 -3.29 8.26 -6.34
N PHE A 302 -2.18 8.46 -5.62
CA PHE A 302 -1.65 9.79 -5.29
C PHE A 302 -0.94 10.38 -6.51
N ASP A 303 -1.71 10.68 -7.54
CA ASP A 303 -1.29 11.09 -8.87
C ASP A 303 -2.39 11.95 -9.52
N THR A 304 -2.03 12.71 -10.56
CA THR A 304 -2.93 13.61 -11.28
C THR A 304 -3.58 12.97 -12.51
N SER A 305 -3.17 11.77 -12.90
CA SER A 305 -3.56 11.16 -14.18
C SER A 305 -3.94 9.68 -14.09
N TRP A 306 -3.41 8.93 -13.12
CA TRP A 306 -3.75 7.52 -12.91
C TRP A 306 -5.01 7.38 -12.07
N SER A 307 -6.14 7.23 -12.78
CA SER A 307 -7.48 7.18 -12.17
C SER A 307 -7.76 5.87 -11.41
N PRO A 308 -8.52 5.98 -10.30
CA PRO A 308 -9.07 7.18 -9.69
C PRO A 308 -7.99 8.03 -8.98
N THR A 309 -7.89 9.30 -9.38
CA THR A 309 -6.85 10.19 -8.86
C THR A 309 -7.18 10.74 -7.48
N LEU A 310 -6.16 10.90 -6.62
CA LEU A 310 -6.32 11.55 -5.31
C LEU A 310 -6.06 13.06 -5.36
N ILE A 311 -5.31 13.52 -6.38
CA ILE A 311 -4.98 14.93 -6.57
C ILE A 311 -5.31 15.37 -7.99
N ASP A 312 -5.76 16.62 -8.13
CA ASP A 312 -6.10 17.23 -9.42
C ASP A 312 -4.88 17.86 -10.10
N ASP A 313 -3.90 18.27 -9.31
CA ASP A 313 -2.67 18.92 -9.78
C ASP A 313 -1.48 18.66 -8.86
N TRP A 314 -0.28 19.02 -9.31
CA TRP A 314 0.96 18.91 -8.55
C TRP A 314 1.16 20.00 -7.48
N ASN A 315 0.13 20.81 -7.19
CA ASN A 315 0.02 21.59 -5.94
C ASN A 315 -0.67 20.78 -4.83
N PHE A 316 -1.02 19.53 -5.12
CA PHE A 316 -1.70 18.58 -4.24
C PHE A 316 -3.13 18.99 -3.89
N THR A 317 -3.80 19.69 -4.80
CA THR A 317 -5.23 19.98 -4.68
C THR A 317 -6.00 18.66 -4.65
N PRO A 318 -6.71 18.30 -3.55
CA PRO A 318 -7.40 17.03 -3.47
C PRO A 318 -8.56 16.94 -4.48
N SER A 319 -8.65 15.82 -5.19
CA SER A 319 -9.82 15.44 -6.00
C SER A 319 -11.05 15.17 -5.13
N THR A 320 -12.15 14.73 -5.72
CA THR A 320 -13.35 14.34 -4.95
C THR A 320 -13.03 13.20 -3.97
N GLN A 321 -12.49 12.09 -4.44
CA GLN A 321 -12.08 11.03 -3.53
C GLN A 321 -10.89 11.45 -2.64
N GLY A 322 -10.02 12.33 -3.15
CA GLY A 322 -8.88 12.84 -2.40
C GLY A 322 -9.31 13.61 -1.15
N ARG A 323 -10.34 14.44 -1.20
CA ARG A 323 -10.89 15.13 -0.02
C ARG A 323 -11.39 14.14 1.02
N PHE A 324 -12.18 13.15 0.59
CA PHE A 324 -12.72 12.13 1.48
C PHE A 324 -11.59 11.37 2.21
N PHE A 325 -10.62 10.83 1.47
CA PHE A 325 -9.56 10.01 2.07
C PHE A 325 -8.54 10.86 2.85
N LYS A 326 -8.25 12.10 2.45
CA LYS A 326 -7.42 13.02 3.23
C LYS A 326 -8.03 13.27 4.62
N ASP A 327 -9.30 13.64 4.66
CA ASP A 327 -10.01 13.91 5.93
C ASP A 327 -10.04 12.64 6.82
N TYR A 328 -10.30 11.48 6.22
CA TYR A 328 -10.32 10.22 6.93
C TYR A 328 -8.94 9.86 7.52
N LEU A 329 -7.88 9.91 6.72
CA LEU A 329 -6.51 9.56 7.14
C LEU A 329 -6.01 10.53 8.23
N GLN A 330 -6.23 11.84 8.09
CA GLN A 330 -5.87 12.85 9.10
C GLN A 330 -6.60 12.61 10.42
N LYS A 331 -7.89 12.29 10.37
CA LYS A 331 -8.65 11.90 11.57
C LYS A 331 -8.04 10.69 12.26
N LYS A 332 -7.74 9.62 11.52
CA LYS A 332 -7.16 8.40 12.09
C LYS A 332 -5.75 8.60 12.64
N ALA A 333 -4.94 9.38 11.97
CA ALA A 333 -3.61 9.76 12.48
C ALA A 333 -3.68 10.56 13.78
N ALA A 334 -4.70 11.42 13.95
CA ALA A 334 -4.92 12.16 15.19
C ALA A 334 -5.41 11.25 16.33
N GLU A 335 -6.30 10.29 16.06
CA GLU A 335 -6.78 9.30 17.01
C GLU A 335 -5.62 8.43 17.55
N GLY A 336 -4.73 7.93 16.67
CA GLY A 336 -3.56 7.14 17.06
C GLY A 336 -2.57 7.91 17.95
N ARG A 337 -2.41 9.20 17.75
CA ARG A 337 -1.56 10.06 18.60
C ARG A 337 -2.15 10.30 20.00
N CYS A 338 -3.45 10.24 20.15
CA CYS A 338 -4.12 10.43 21.44
C CYS A 338 -4.22 9.14 22.27
N GLY A 339 -4.17 7.96 21.63
CA GLY A 339 -4.26 6.66 22.28
C GLY A 339 -2.96 6.14 22.91
N SER A 340 -1.82 6.75 22.59
CA SER A 340 -0.48 6.35 23.06
C SER A 340 -0.04 7.11 24.34
N LYS A 341 -0.97 7.35 25.29
CA LYS A 341 -0.68 7.90 26.62
C LYS A 341 -0.67 6.85 27.70
#